data_c2424ae95f8c9ff60ea8bd1e0d93fbda
#
_entry.id   c2424ae95f8c9ff60ea8bd1e0d93fbda
#
_cell.length_a   1.000
_cell.length_b   1.000
_cell.length_c   1.000
_cell.angle_alpha   90.00
_cell.angle_beta   90.00
_cell.angle_gamma   90.00
#
_symmetry.space_group_name_H-M   'P 1'
#
loop_
_entity.id
_entity.type
_entity.pdbx_description
1 polymer ?
#
loop_
_entity_poly.entity_id
_entity_poly.type
_entity_poly.pdbx_seq_one_letter_code
_entity_poly.pdbx_strand_id
1 'polypeptide(L)'
;MSSSISFQRRKRLSFIILLILFFAESLFSYSHLSLGVYQGFHIVIMAYFIIIWLKVIISEPKTLKYSTNVLLLVFLPFLSIYSCYVLHGQSMEATLIVSRMHLGWLIFFFLYYYKVSEAELLKIIKKFAIVYVAISVLQQLTYTGFGYAPFGSRTAGSAYAEELLGGVEKRFGLWRFGISGGAIVTVLLFTLLSEKHKKLNKNIFIVLILISLISQGSRVLIFAIFAAICYNYLFNKKIKYRGLYISLIVISMTILYTYKDAIFGSLLNVQDDYEEGRSFSYAYYSHEYLSNWMSILIGNGLGHKSSLYGNTIEYFEGKRVILADIGILGTLYYWGAIYVFTYIVLLLRLFFSKWLATSYKSYIVYIFLSLLVITPLWEFAGMVEQGLFVYLCFVNINKNKLAYGQKRNKI
;
A
#
# COMPACT_ATOMS: atom_id res chain seq x y z
N MET A 1 -12.81 28.62 -27.42
CA MET A 1 -13.73 27.52 -27.04
C MET A 1 -13.00 26.17 -26.75
N SER A 2 -11.97 25.77 -27.46
CA SER A 2 -11.28 24.48 -27.25
C SER A 2 -10.59 24.35 -25.88
N SER A 3 -10.06 25.42 -25.29
CA SER A 3 -9.36 25.41 -24.01
C SER A 3 -10.30 25.17 -22.80
N SER A 4 -11.53 25.67 -22.83
CA SER A 4 -12.50 25.48 -21.75
C SER A 4 -13.04 24.03 -21.69
N ILE A 5 -13.26 23.40 -22.83
CA ILE A 5 -13.71 22.00 -22.92
C ILE A 5 -12.62 21.06 -22.40
N SER A 6 -11.35 21.31 -22.72
CA SER A 6 -10.23 20.53 -22.22
C SER A 6 -10.08 20.66 -20.69
N PHE A 7 -10.31 21.85 -20.13
CA PHE A 7 -10.23 22.12 -18.69
C PHE A 7 -11.35 21.43 -17.92
N GLN A 8 -12.59 21.45 -18.41
CA GLN A 8 -13.71 20.74 -17.79
C GLN A 8 -13.51 19.22 -17.82
N ARG A 9 -13.01 18.67 -18.94
CA ARG A 9 -12.71 17.25 -19.07
C ARG A 9 -11.65 16.79 -18.05
N ARG A 10 -10.60 17.59 -17.84
CA ARG A 10 -9.55 17.30 -16.83
C ARG A 10 -10.08 17.38 -15.40
N LYS A 11 -10.96 18.33 -15.08
CA LYS A 11 -11.60 18.40 -13.75
C LYS A 11 -12.44 17.14 -13.47
N ARG A 12 -13.24 16.69 -14.45
CA ARG A 12 -14.04 15.46 -14.33
C ARG A 12 -13.14 14.24 -14.14
N LEU A 13 -12.07 14.12 -14.91
CA LEU A 13 -11.12 13.02 -14.76
C LEU A 13 -10.46 13.01 -13.38
N SER A 14 -10.02 14.15 -12.90
CA SER A 14 -9.43 14.28 -11.55
C SER A 14 -10.40 13.88 -10.45
N PHE A 15 -11.69 14.19 -10.61
CA PHE A 15 -12.74 13.78 -9.68
C PHE A 15 -12.97 12.26 -9.73
N ILE A 16 -13.03 11.67 -10.94
CA ILE A 16 -13.18 10.22 -11.11
C ILE A 16 -12.02 9.47 -10.44
N ILE A 17 -10.76 9.91 -10.65
CA ILE A 17 -9.60 9.28 -10.02
C ILE A 17 -9.69 9.39 -8.48
N LEU A 18 -10.09 10.54 -7.96
CA LEU A 18 -10.27 10.72 -6.53
C LEU A 18 -11.34 9.79 -5.96
N LEU A 19 -12.47 9.64 -6.64
CA LEU A 19 -13.52 8.69 -6.26
C LEU A 19 -13.01 7.24 -6.31
N ILE A 20 -12.28 6.85 -7.37
CA ILE A 20 -11.65 5.53 -7.45
C ILE A 20 -10.78 5.27 -6.22
N LEU A 21 -9.95 6.22 -5.81
CA LEU A 21 -9.11 6.08 -4.63
C LEU A 21 -9.94 5.96 -3.34
N PHE A 22 -10.96 6.78 -3.16
CA PHE A 22 -11.82 6.70 -1.98
C PHE A 22 -12.53 5.35 -1.85
N PHE A 23 -13.05 4.82 -2.95
CA PHE A 23 -13.72 3.53 -2.94
C PHE A 23 -12.76 2.36 -2.87
N ALA A 24 -11.62 2.41 -3.58
CA ALA A 24 -10.60 1.37 -3.50
C ALA A 24 -10.06 1.22 -2.08
N GLU A 25 -9.80 2.35 -1.41
CA GLU A 25 -9.33 2.39 -0.03
C GLU A 25 -10.44 2.17 1.00
N SER A 26 -11.68 2.06 0.57
CA SER A 26 -12.81 1.92 1.49
C SER A 26 -12.80 2.98 2.60
N LEU A 27 -12.41 4.22 2.28
CA LEU A 27 -12.12 5.27 3.26
C LEU A 27 -13.35 5.63 4.11
N PHE A 28 -14.55 5.40 3.59
CA PHE A 28 -15.83 5.65 4.24
C PHE A 28 -16.57 4.37 4.67
N SER A 29 -15.91 3.19 4.59
CA SER A 29 -16.56 1.89 4.87
C SER A 29 -17.00 1.73 6.31
N TYR A 30 -16.49 2.59 7.17
CA TYR A 30 -16.68 2.46 8.59
C TYR A 30 -17.92 3.16 9.12
N SER A 31 -18.59 3.97 8.30
CA SER A 31 -19.61 4.84 8.83
C SER A 31 -21.05 4.32 8.71
N HIS A 32 -21.41 3.37 7.92
CA HIS A 32 -22.78 2.82 7.78
C HIS A 32 -23.08 2.19 6.41
N LEU A 33 -22.11 2.20 5.48
CA LEU A 33 -22.27 1.51 4.21
C LEU A 33 -21.97 0.03 4.40
N SER A 34 -22.88 -0.84 4.00
CA SER A 34 -22.67 -2.28 4.09
C SER A 34 -21.46 -2.71 3.23
N LEU A 35 -20.77 -3.76 3.68
CA LEU A 35 -19.66 -4.37 2.94
C LEU A 35 -20.03 -4.68 1.49
N GLY A 36 -21.28 -5.09 1.23
CA GLY A 36 -21.79 -5.37 -0.11
C GLY A 36 -21.76 -4.15 -1.06
N VAL A 37 -21.99 -2.95 -0.54
CA VAL A 37 -21.93 -1.71 -1.34
C VAL A 37 -20.51 -1.47 -1.84
N TYR A 38 -19.50 -1.62 -0.97
CA TYR A 38 -18.08 -1.47 -1.36
C TYR A 38 -17.65 -2.51 -2.36
N GLN A 39 -18.04 -3.77 -2.15
CA GLN A 39 -17.77 -4.84 -3.11
C GLN A 39 -18.40 -4.54 -4.48
N GLY A 40 -19.61 -3.98 -4.50
CA GLY A 40 -20.26 -3.50 -5.72
C GLY A 40 -19.45 -2.42 -6.43
N PHE A 41 -18.96 -1.41 -5.71
CA PHE A 41 -18.09 -0.38 -6.29
C PHE A 41 -16.76 -0.96 -6.81
N HIS A 42 -16.14 -1.88 -6.09
CA HIS A 42 -14.92 -2.55 -6.55
C HIS A 42 -15.16 -3.27 -7.89
N ILE A 43 -16.28 -3.99 -8.03
CA ILE A 43 -16.63 -4.68 -9.28
C ILE A 43 -16.79 -3.68 -10.44
N VAL A 44 -17.49 -2.56 -10.22
CA VAL A 44 -17.66 -1.51 -11.25
C VAL A 44 -16.30 -0.90 -11.63
N ILE A 45 -15.43 -0.61 -10.67
CA ILE A 45 -14.09 -0.08 -10.93
C ILE A 45 -13.26 -1.09 -11.73
N MET A 46 -13.27 -2.37 -11.34
CA MET A 46 -12.55 -3.43 -12.05
C MET A 46 -13.04 -3.60 -13.49
N ALA A 47 -14.35 -3.63 -13.69
CA ALA A 47 -14.95 -3.71 -15.04
C ALA A 47 -14.52 -2.52 -15.92
N TYR A 48 -14.50 -1.32 -15.34
CA TYR A 48 -14.04 -0.12 -16.05
C TYR A 48 -12.55 -0.20 -16.39
N PHE A 49 -11.72 -0.69 -15.47
CA PHE A 49 -10.28 -0.91 -15.73
C PHE A 49 -10.04 -1.91 -16.85
N ILE A 50 -10.78 -3.02 -16.88
CA ILE A 50 -10.71 -4.03 -17.96
C ILE A 50 -11.05 -3.40 -19.31
N ILE A 51 -12.16 -2.64 -19.41
CA ILE A 51 -12.56 -1.99 -20.65
C ILE A 51 -11.46 -1.04 -21.17
N ILE A 52 -10.86 -0.25 -20.27
CA ILE A 52 -9.78 0.67 -20.65
C ILE A 52 -8.51 -0.09 -21.04
N TRP A 53 -8.14 -1.14 -20.31
CA TRP A 53 -7.01 -1.99 -20.65
C TRP A 53 -7.14 -2.61 -22.04
N LEU A 54 -8.30 -3.15 -22.38
CA LEU A 54 -8.59 -3.69 -23.72
C LEU A 54 -8.44 -2.60 -24.80
N LYS A 55 -8.93 -1.37 -24.55
CA LYS A 55 -8.73 -0.24 -25.47
C LYS A 55 -7.25 0.09 -25.67
N VAL A 56 -6.43 0.07 -24.61
CA VAL A 56 -4.99 0.34 -24.71
C VAL A 56 -4.29 -0.72 -25.55
N ILE A 57 -4.59 -2.00 -25.34
CA ILE A 57 -3.97 -3.09 -26.12
C ILE A 57 -4.33 -3.00 -27.60
N ILE A 58 -5.59 -2.70 -27.92
CA ILE A 58 -6.05 -2.59 -29.31
C ILE A 58 -5.43 -1.36 -30.01
N SER A 59 -5.34 -0.23 -29.31
CA SER A 59 -4.89 1.02 -29.91
C SER A 59 -3.37 1.19 -29.95
N GLU A 60 -2.65 0.61 -29.01
CA GLU A 60 -1.19 0.74 -28.87
C GLU A 60 -0.52 -0.63 -28.66
N PRO A 61 -0.37 -1.45 -29.73
CA PRO A 61 0.19 -2.81 -29.61
C PRO A 61 1.67 -2.85 -29.22
N LYS A 62 2.37 -1.70 -29.21
CA LYS A 62 3.76 -1.62 -28.74
C LYS A 62 3.83 -1.79 -27.23
N THR A 63 4.69 -2.70 -26.79
CA THR A 63 4.93 -2.96 -25.37
C THR A 63 5.40 -1.70 -24.64
N LEU A 64 4.55 -1.19 -23.77
CA LEU A 64 4.90 -0.10 -22.85
C LEU A 64 5.94 -0.59 -21.84
N LYS A 65 6.89 0.26 -21.50
CA LYS A 65 7.85 -0.06 -20.44
C LYS A 65 7.08 -0.35 -19.14
N TYR A 66 7.40 -1.45 -18.49
CA TYR A 66 6.75 -2.00 -17.29
C TYR A 66 5.36 -2.62 -17.50
N SER A 67 4.70 -2.47 -18.66
CA SER A 67 3.37 -3.05 -18.89
C SER A 67 3.37 -4.57 -18.74
N THR A 68 4.38 -5.26 -19.26
CA THR A 68 4.51 -6.71 -19.12
C THR A 68 4.58 -7.14 -17.65
N ASN A 69 5.38 -6.44 -16.83
CA ASN A 69 5.44 -6.76 -15.39
C ASN A 69 4.09 -6.53 -14.71
N VAL A 70 3.40 -5.42 -15.03
CA VAL A 70 2.06 -5.13 -14.49
C VAL A 70 1.06 -6.20 -14.93
N LEU A 71 1.05 -6.62 -16.20
CA LEU A 71 0.18 -7.69 -16.69
C LEU A 71 0.47 -9.03 -16.00
N LEU A 72 1.75 -9.37 -15.82
CA LEU A 72 2.11 -10.56 -15.06
C LEU A 72 1.56 -10.51 -13.63
N LEU A 73 1.66 -9.35 -12.95
CA LEU A 73 1.10 -9.17 -11.61
C LEU A 73 -0.44 -9.21 -11.57
N VAL A 74 -1.12 -8.92 -12.69
CA VAL A 74 -2.56 -9.13 -12.83
C VAL A 74 -2.90 -10.60 -12.98
N PHE A 75 -2.17 -11.34 -13.84
CA PHE A 75 -2.60 -12.66 -14.29
C PHE A 75 -1.98 -13.82 -13.51
N LEU A 76 -0.75 -13.67 -12.99
CA LEU A 76 -0.09 -14.76 -12.23
C LEU A 76 -0.92 -15.27 -11.04
N PRO A 77 -1.61 -14.42 -10.25
CA PRO A 77 -2.45 -14.89 -9.15
C PRO A 77 -3.59 -15.81 -9.57
N PHE A 78 -4.03 -15.73 -10.83
CA PHE A 78 -5.05 -16.65 -11.32
C PHE A 78 -4.54 -18.09 -11.48
N LEU A 79 -3.22 -18.29 -11.53
CA LEU A 79 -2.64 -19.65 -11.50
C LEU A 79 -2.90 -20.33 -10.15
N SER A 80 -2.98 -19.56 -9.06
CA SER A 80 -3.30 -20.12 -7.75
C SER A 80 -4.73 -20.67 -7.63
N ILE A 81 -5.60 -20.39 -8.59
CA ILE A 81 -6.94 -21.02 -8.67
C ILE A 81 -6.81 -22.55 -8.78
N TYR A 82 -5.89 -22.98 -9.62
CA TYR A 82 -5.65 -24.41 -9.83
C TYR A 82 -5.03 -25.08 -8.59
N SER A 83 -3.99 -24.46 -7.99
CA SER A 83 -3.39 -25.02 -6.77
C SER A 83 -4.36 -25.03 -5.59
N CYS A 84 -5.16 -23.96 -5.42
CA CYS A 84 -6.17 -23.89 -4.39
C CYS A 84 -7.25 -24.99 -4.52
N TYR A 85 -7.66 -25.27 -5.76
CA TYR A 85 -8.58 -26.38 -6.04
C TYR A 85 -7.97 -27.73 -5.71
N VAL A 86 -6.74 -28.00 -6.16
CA VAL A 86 -6.07 -29.31 -6.00
C VAL A 86 -5.64 -29.57 -4.56
N LEU A 87 -5.10 -28.54 -3.87
CA LEU A 87 -4.51 -28.70 -2.54
C LEU A 87 -5.54 -28.54 -1.42
N HIS A 88 -6.51 -27.67 -1.61
CA HIS A 88 -7.44 -27.29 -0.53
C HIS A 88 -8.92 -27.59 -0.85
N GLY A 89 -9.24 -28.15 -2.02
CA GLY A 89 -10.60 -28.51 -2.42
C GLY A 89 -11.54 -27.30 -2.57
N GLN A 90 -11.01 -26.06 -2.59
CA GLN A 90 -11.84 -24.89 -2.80
C GLN A 90 -12.27 -24.81 -4.28
N SER A 91 -13.54 -24.50 -4.54
CA SER A 91 -14.03 -24.41 -5.92
C SER A 91 -13.27 -23.33 -6.71
N MET A 92 -13.04 -23.56 -8.00
CA MET A 92 -12.36 -22.60 -8.89
C MET A 92 -13.12 -21.28 -8.94
N GLU A 93 -14.45 -21.31 -8.91
CA GLU A 93 -15.28 -20.11 -8.88
C GLU A 93 -15.04 -19.27 -7.62
N ALA A 94 -15.04 -19.88 -6.44
CA ALA A 94 -14.76 -19.20 -5.19
C ALA A 94 -13.37 -18.56 -5.18
N THR A 95 -12.34 -19.29 -5.69
CA THR A 95 -10.98 -18.76 -5.79
C THR A 95 -10.89 -17.61 -6.81
N LEU A 96 -11.59 -17.69 -7.93
CA LEU A 96 -11.67 -16.62 -8.94
C LEU A 96 -12.25 -15.34 -8.33
N ILE A 97 -13.32 -15.49 -7.53
CA ILE A 97 -13.97 -14.35 -6.85
C ILE A 97 -12.98 -13.60 -5.96
N VAL A 98 -12.13 -14.27 -5.21
CA VAL A 98 -11.15 -13.61 -4.34
C VAL A 98 -9.92 -13.12 -5.11
N SER A 99 -9.44 -13.87 -6.12
CA SER A 99 -8.28 -13.48 -6.94
C SER A 99 -8.53 -12.26 -7.83
N ARG A 100 -9.80 -11.91 -8.12
CA ARG A 100 -10.16 -10.72 -8.92
C ARG A 100 -9.58 -9.41 -8.41
N MET A 101 -9.20 -9.34 -7.13
CA MET A 101 -8.61 -8.14 -6.53
C MET A 101 -7.36 -7.65 -7.27
N HIS A 102 -6.61 -8.56 -7.93
CA HIS A 102 -5.43 -8.23 -8.73
C HIS A 102 -5.73 -7.38 -9.96
N LEU A 103 -6.99 -7.30 -10.38
CA LEU A 103 -7.42 -6.35 -11.41
C LEU A 103 -7.20 -4.89 -10.99
N GLY A 104 -6.97 -4.60 -9.70
CA GLY A 104 -6.56 -3.28 -9.21
C GLY A 104 -5.27 -2.76 -9.85
N TRP A 105 -4.33 -3.63 -10.23
CA TRP A 105 -3.13 -3.26 -10.98
C TRP A 105 -3.43 -2.59 -12.32
N LEU A 106 -4.59 -2.84 -12.92
CA LEU A 106 -5.01 -2.25 -14.20
C LEU A 106 -5.22 -0.73 -14.11
N ILE A 107 -5.22 -0.11 -12.94
CA ILE A 107 -5.18 1.35 -12.77
C ILE A 107 -3.99 1.96 -13.52
N PHE A 108 -2.87 1.24 -13.65
CA PHE A 108 -1.73 1.66 -14.47
C PHE A 108 -2.15 1.99 -15.91
N PHE A 109 -2.90 1.11 -16.57
CA PHE A 109 -3.38 1.29 -17.94
C PHE A 109 -4.46 2.36 -18.02
N PHE A 110 -5.30 2.46 -17.00
CA PHE A 110 -6.30 3.53 -16.89
C PHE A 110 -5.64 4.91 -16.89
N LEU A 111 -4.65 5.12 -16.02
CA LEU A 111 -3.92 6.39 -15.93
C LEU A 111 -3.13 6.67 -17.23
N TYR A 112 -2.58 5.63 -17.85
CA TYR A 112 -1.88 5.72 -19.13
C TYR A 112 -2.80 6.15 -20.26
N TYR A 113 -3.96 5.53 -20.42
CA TYR A 113 -4.96 5.86 -21.43
C TYR A 113 -5.38 7.32 -21.38
N TYR A 114 -5.62 7.82 -20.19
CA TYR A 114 -5.99 9.23 -19.98
C TYR A 114 -4.80 10.19 -19.96
N LYS A 115 -3.57 9.70 -20.16
CA LYS A 115 -2.33 10.50 -20.17
C LYS A 115 -2.22 11.43 -18.96
N VAL A 116 -2.51 10.89 -17.77
CA VAL A 116 -2.48 11.66 -16.51
C VAL A 116 -1.05 12.07 -16.21
N SER A 117 -0.77 13.36 -16.09
CA SER A 117 0.56 13.85 -15.78
C SER A 117 0.92 13.61 -14.30
N GLU A 118 2.23 13.51 -14.00
CA GLU A 118 2.74 13.41 -12.63
C GLU A 118 2.17 14.53 -11.73
N ALA A 119 2.16 15.77 -12.21
CA ALA A 119 1.69 16.91 -11.45
C ALA A 119 0.18 16.86 -11.15
N GLU A 120 -0.62 16.37 -12.10
CA GLU A 120 -2.06 16.17 -11.90
C GLU A 120 -2.32 15.07 -10.88
N LEU A 121 -1.62 13.94 -11.00
CA LEU A 121 -1.78 12.82 -10.09
C LEU A 121 -1.36 13.18 -8.65
N LEU A 122 -0.23 13.88 -8.47
CA LEU A 122 0.19 14.36 -7.16
C LEU A 122 -0.80 15.37 -6.55
N LYS A 123 -1.46 16.20 -7.37
CA LYS A 123 -2.55 17.06 -6.87
C LYS A 123 -3.75 16.27 -6.37
N ILE A 124 -4.10 15.17 -7.04
CA ILE A 124 -5.19 14.28 -6.63
C ILE A 124 -4.83 13.57 -5.33
N ILE A 125 -3.62 13.00 -5.26
CA ILE A 125 -3.09 12.36 -4.05
C ILE A 125 -3.06 13.34 -2.87
N LYS A 126 -2.70 14.62 -3.11
CA LYS A 126 -2.74 15.64 -2.07
C LYS A 126 -4.15 15.89 -1.53
N LYS A 127 -5.17 15.90 -2.40
CA LYS A 127 -6.57 16.02 -1.96
C LYS A 127 -7.00 14.81 -1.15
N PHE A 128 -6.64 13.61 -1.62
CA PHE A 128 -6.85 12.37 -0.89
C PHE A 128 -6.20 12.41 0.51
N ALA A 129 -4.93 12.84 0.59
CA ALA A 129 -4.19 12.94 1.84
C ALA A 129 -4.80 13.97 2.82
N ILE A 130 -5.38 15.06 2.31
CA ILE A 130 -6.10 16.03 3.17
C ILE A 130 -7.30 15.35 3.83
N VAL A 131 -8.10 14.61 3.07
CA VAL A 131 -9.26 13.89 3.61
C VAL A 131 -8.81 12.79 4.58
N TYR A 132 -7.79 12.02 4.22
CA TYR A 132 -7.19 11.00 5.08
C TYR A 132 -6.74 11.56 6.44
N VAL A 133 -5.99 12.67 6.43
CA VAL A 133 -5.54 13.36 7.65
C VAL A 133 -6.72 13.88 8.46
N ALA A 134 -7.72 14.48 7.79
CA ALA A 134 -8.93 14.97 8.46
C ALA A 134 -9.69 13.85 9.17
N ILE A 135 -9.86 12.70 8.52
CA ILE A 135 -10.48 11.50 9.11
C ILE A 135 -9.65 11.01 10.30
N SER A 136 -8.33 10.92 10.16
CA SER A 136 -7.43 10.48 11.24
C SER A 136 -7.52 11.37 12.47
N VAL A 137 -7.47 12.70 12.28
CA VAL A 137 -7.58 13.68 13.37
C VAL A 137 -8.97 13.62 14.00
N LEU A 138 -10.02 13.57 13.20
CA LEU A 138 -11.39 13.50 13.70
C LEU A 138 -11.62 12.26 14.56
N GLN A 139 -11.13 11.10 14.13
CA GLN A 139 -11.21 9.87 14.93
C GLN A 139 -10.46 9.97 16.26
N GLN A 140 -9.26 10.58 16.27
CA GLN A 140 -8.52 10.80 17.50
C GLN A 140 -9.29 11.67 18.49
N LEU A 141 -9.89 12.77 18.00
CA LEU A 141 -10.65 13.71 18.83
C LEU A 141 -11.95 13.10 19.34
N THR A 142 -12.74 12.47 18.48
CA THR A 142 -14.04 11.88 18.86
C THR A 142 -13.87 10.71 19.80
N TYR A 143 -12.88 9.84 19.56
CA TYR A 143 -12.64 8.71 20.46
C TYR A 143 -12.09 9.15 21.81
N THR A 144 -11.22 10.15 21.86
CA THR A 144 -10.71 10.71 23.12
C THR A 144 -11.80 11.40 23.92
N GLY A 145 -12.70 12.13 23.27
CA GLY A 145 -13.78 12.89 23.96
C GLY A 145 -15.03 12.07 24.28
N PHE A 146 -15.41 11.13 23.42
CA PHE A 146 -16.70 10.46 23.46
C PHE A 146 -16.61 8.93 23.44
N GLY A 147 -15.44 8.34 23.34
CA GLY A 147 -15.27 6.87 23.18
C GLY A 147 -15.84 6.30 21.89
N TYR A 148 -16.11 7.16 20.88
CA TYR A 148 -16.76 6.78 19.64
C TYR A 148 -15.85 7.07 18.43
N ALA A 149 -15.67 6.06 17.56
CA ALA A 149 -14.93 6.17 16.30
C ALA A 149 -15.93 6.24 15.13
N PRO A 150 -16.15 7.44 14.53
CA PRO A 150 -17.18 7.63 13.49
C PRO A 150 -16.88 6.85 12.19
N PHE A 151 -15.62 6.56 11.94
CA PHE A 151 -15.18 5.83 10.74
C PHE A 151 -14.73 4.40 11.04
N GLY A 152 -14.96 3.87 12.24
CA GLY A 152 -14.64 2.52 12.65
C GLY A 152 -13.15 2.15 12.56
N SER A 153 -12.82 0.93 12.94
CA SER A 153 -11.50 0.32 12.74
C SER A 153 -11.67 -0.89 11.83
N ARG A 154 -10.73 -1.18 10.94
CA ARG A 154 -10.74 -2.40 10.10
C ARG A 154 -10.77 -3.69 10.92
N THR A 155 -10.34 -3.63 12.18
CA THR A 155 -10.45 -4.71 13.15
C THR A 155 -11.89 -4.99 13.56
N ALA A 156 -12.82 -4.06 13.38
CA ALA A 156 -14.24 -4.24 13.66
C ALA A 156 -15.00 -5.12 12.63
N GLY A 157 -14.32 -5.70 11.68
CA GLY A 157 -14.92 -6.57 10.65
C GLY A 157 -15.13 -8.03 11.07
N SER A 158 -14.54 -8.47 12.20
CA SER A 158 -14.85 -9.76 12.82
C SER A 158 -15.37 -9.52 14.22
N ALA A 159 -16.54 -10.07 14.56
CA ALA A 159 -17.06 -10.08 15.93
C ALA A 159 -16.03 -10.63 16.94
N TYR A 160 -15.11 -11.47 16.47
CA TYR A 160 -13.95 -11.98 17.20
C TYR A 160 -12.91 -10.93 17.58
N ALA A 161 -12.70 -9.91 16.74
CA ALA A 161 -11.71 -8.87 17.02
C ALA A 161 -12.19 -7.88 18.08
N GLU A 162 -13.49 -7.63 18.18
CA GLU A 162 -14.09 -6.81 19.23
C GLU A 162 -14.00 -7.50 20.60
N GLU A 163 -14.18 -8.82 20.65
CA GLU A 163 -14.17 -9.61 21.88
C GLU A 163 -12.76 -9.90 22.39
N LEU A 164 -11.79 -10.13 21.50
CA LEU A 164 -10.39 -10.47 21.83
C LEU A 164 -9.46 -9.26 22.02
N LEU A 165 -9.73 -8.11 21.37
CA LEU A 165 -8.85 -6.95 21.41
C LEU A 165 -9.28 -5.85 22.37
N GLY A 166 -10.37 -6.05 23.12
CA GLY A 166 -10.76 -5.18 24.24
C GLY A 166 -10.89 -3.69 23.91
N GLY A 167 -11.26 -3.36 22.66
CA GLY A 167 -11.39 -1.98 22.21
C GLY A 167 -10.16 -1.43 21.44
N VAL A 168 -10.21 -0.16 21.09
CA VAL A 168 -9.14 0.52 20.36
C VAL A 168 -7.91 0.69 21.26
N GLU A 169 -6.80 0.13 20.88
CA GLU A 169 -5.53 0.16 21.64
C GLU A 169 -4.86 1.55 21.52
N LYS A 170 -4.25 2.04 22.61
CA LYS A 170 -3.37 3.21 22.58
C LYS A 170 -1.93 2.81 22.29
N ARG A 171 -1.29 3.48 21.32
CA ARG A 171 0.15 3.38 21.08
C ARG A 171 0.75 4.77 20.91
N PHE A 172 1.89 5.01 21.53
CA PHE A 172 2.56 6.33 21.51
C PHE A 172 1.64 7.50 21.95
N GLY A 173 0.70 7.23 22.87
CA GLY A 173 -0.28 8.21 23.33
C GLY A 173 -1.46 8.49 22.35
N LEU A 174 -1.45 7.86 21.17
CA LEU A 174 -2.50 7.96 20.15
C LEU A 174 -3.35 6.69 20.10
N TRP A 175 -4.63 6.83 19.81
CA TRP A 175 -5.50 5.70 19.55
C TRP A 175 -5.20 5.08 18.18
N ARG A 176 -5.15 3.75 18.12
CA ARG A 176 -4.83 3.01 16.90
C ARG A 176 -6.08 2.80 16.06
N PHE A 177 -6.14 3.45 14.90
CA PHE A 177 -7.19 3.25 13.89
C PHE A 177 -6.58 2.73 12.60
N GLY A 178 -7.09 1.60 12.09
CA GLY A 178 -6.67 1.06 10.80
C GLY A 178 -7.34 1.81 9.63
N ILE A 179 -6.84 3.00 9.28
CA ILE A 179 -7.33 3.77 8.13
C ILE A 179 -6.57 3.33 6.89
N SER A 180 -7.27 2.90 5.84
CA SER A 180 -6.65 2.53 4.56
C SER A 180 -6.15 3.75 3.78
N GLY A 181 -5.20 3.54 2.86
CA GLY A 181 -4.64 4.64 2.03
C GLY A 181 -3.33 5.22 2.57
N GLY A 182 -2.79 4.65 3.65
CA GLY A 182 -1.54 5.11 4.24
C GLY A 182 -0.35 5.04 3.27
N ALA A 183 -0.32 4.05 2.38
CA ALA A 183 0.74 3.91 1.39
C ALA A 183 0.70 5.04 0.35
N ILE A 184 -0.48 5.43 -0.14
CA ILE A 184 -0.64 6.59 -1.06
C ILE A 184 -0.17 7.88 -0.39
N VAL A 185 -0.53 8.06 0.88
CA VAL A 185 -0.13 9.25 1.65
C VAL A 185 1.38 9.25 1.90
N THR A 186 2.01 8.09 2.06
CA THR A 186 3.46 7.95 2.21
C THR A 186 4.22 8.33 0.92
N VAL A 187 3.69 8.02 -0.27
CA VAL A 187 4.24 8.52 -1.55
C VAL A 187 4.28 10.05 -1.56
N LEU A 188 3.18 10.69 -1.13
CA LEU A 188 3.12 12.14 -1.06
C LEU A 188 4.11 12.71 -0.04
N LEU A 189 4.25 12.08 1.12
CA LEU A 189 5.22 12.48 2.15
C LEU A 189 6.63 12.61 1.58
N PHE A 190 7.13 11.58 0.87
CA PHE A 190 8.48 11.62 0.29
C PHE A 190 8.62 12.65 -0.84
N THR A 191 7.57 12.88 -1.61
CA THR A 191 7.59 13.94 -2.63
C THR A 191 7.64 15.33 -2.00
N LEU A 192 6.86 15.59 -0.96
CA LEU A 192 6.87 16.84 -0.20
C LEU A 192 8.22 17.09 0.48
N LEU A 193 8.83 16.07 1.08
CA LEU A 193 10.15 16.18 1.70
C LEU A 193 11.24 16.54 0.69
N SER A 194 11.09 16.15 -0.58
CA SER A 194 12.06 16.41 -1.65
C SER A 194 11.89 17.78 -2.31
N GLU A 195 10.82 18.50 -2.08
CA GLU A 195 10.57 19.83 -2.63
C GLU A 195 11.41 20.90 -1.93
N LYS A 196 12.03 21.81 -2.71
CA LYS A 196 12.92 22.87 -2.19
C LYS A 196 12.22 23.98 -1.40
N HIS A 197 10.94 24.26 -1.68
CA HIS A 197 10.25 25.40 -1.09
C HIS A 197 9.80 25.12 0.36
N LYS A 198 10.40 25.82 1.32
CA LYS A 198 10.02 25.82 2.72
C LYS A 198 8.82 26.79 2.94
N LYS A 199 7.61 26.33 2.69
CA LYS A 199 6.39 27.06 3.10
C LYS A 199 5.91 26.49 4.44
N LEU A 200 5.56 27.34 5.38
CA LEU A 200 5.07 26.94 6.72
C LEU A 200 3.91 25.91 6.60
N ASN A 201 2.93 26.19 5.76
CA ASN A 201 1.79 25.32 5.53
C ASN A 201 2.18 23.92 5.04
N LYS A 202 3.30 23.80 4.28
CA LYS A 202 3.83 22.52 3.83
C LYS A 202 4.40 21.72 5.00
N ASN A 203 5.16 22.36 5.90
CA ASN A 203 5.77 21.69 7.05
C ASN A 203 4.69 21.22 8.03
N ILE A 204 3.67 22.04 8.29
CA ILE A 204 2.51 21.65 9.11
C ILE A 204 1.84 20.41 8.48
N PHE A 205 1.62 20.42 7.17
CA PHE A 205 0.98 19.29 6.50
C PHE A 205 1.83 18.02 6.56
N ILE A 206 3.17 18.10 6.43
CA ILE A 206 4.09 16.97 6.63
C ILE A 206 3.95 16.40 8.05
N VAL A 207 3.92 17.25 9.07
CA VAL A 207 3.75 16.81 10.46
C VAL A 207 2.41 16.12 10.68
N LEU A 208 1.33 16.67 10.14
CA LEU A 208 0.01 16.05 10.22
C LEU A 208 -0.05 14.69 9.51
N ILE A 209 0.59 14.56 8.35
CA ILE A 209 0.74 13.26 7.66
C ILE A 209 1.50 12.27 8.57
N LEU A 210 2.63 12.67 9.14
CA LEU A 210 3.43 11.80 10.01
C LEU A 210 2.62 11.35 11.25
N ILE A 211 1.93 12.26 11.91
CA ILE A 211 1.06 11.94 13.05
C ILE A 211 -0.01 10.92 12.63
N SER A 212 -0.67 11.15 11.48
CA SER A 212 -1.71 10.25 10.97
C SER A 212 -1.17 8.85 10.61
N LEU A 213 0.05 8.75 10.08
CA LEU A 213 0.70 7.46 9.79
C LEU A 213 1.17 6.75 11.07
N ILE A 214 1.67 7.50 12.05
CA ILE A 214 2.07 6.97 13.37
C ILE A 214 0.85 6.43 14.12
N SER A 215 -0.31 7.11 14.02
CA SER A 215 -1.56 6.67 14.67
C SER A 215 -2.09 5.33 14.17
N GLN A 216 -1.63 4.84 13.02
CA GLN A 216 -1.91 3.45 12.59
C GLN A 216 -1.22 2.39 13.46
N GLY A 217 -0.23 2.81 14.26
CA GLY A 217 0.35 2.01 15.34
C GLY A 217 1.23 0.84 14.92
N SER A 218 1.55 0.65 13.65
CA SER A 218 2.51 -0.38 13.21
C SER A 218 3.94 0.12 13.43
N ARG A 219 4.66 -0.48 14.39
CA ARG A 219 6.07 -0.14 14.72
C ARG A 219 6.98 -0.30 13.49
N VAL A 220 6.75 -1.34 12.70
CA VAL A 220 7.55 -1.62 11.51
C VAL A 220 7.31 -0.60 10.41
N LEU A 221 6.07 -0.18 10.20
CA LEU A 221 5.78 0.89 9.23
C LEU A 221 6.43 2.21 9.64
N ILE A 222 6.42 2.54 10.94
CA ILE A 222 7.10 3.74 11.46
C ILE A 222 8.60 3.64 11.20
N PHE A 223 9.22 2.49 11.49
CA PHE A 223 10.63 2.25 11.21
C PHE A 223 10.92 2.34 9.69
N ALA A 224 10.09 1.73 8.86
CA ALA A 224 10.23 1.77 7.41
C ALA A 224 10.12 3.20 6.84
N ILE A 225 9.18 4.01 7.34
CA ILE A 225 9.04 5.43 6.98
C ILE A 225 10.30 6.19 7.38
N PHE A 226 10.79 5.98 8.60
CA PHE A 226 11.97 6.65 9.11
C PHE A 226 13.22 6.29 8.30
N ALA A 227 13.47 5.01 8.03
CA ALA A 227 14.58 4.55 7.22
C ALA A 227 14.51 5.11 5.78
N ALA A 228 13.31 5.19 5.19
CA ALA A 228 13.11 5.79 3.88
C ALA A 228 13.32 7.32 3.88
N ILE A 229 12.99 8.01 4.98
CA ILE A 229 13.34 9.42 5.19
C ILE A 229 14.86 9.58 5.22
N CYS A 230 15.56 8.73 5.99
CA CYS A 230 17.02 8.72 6.03
C CYS A 230 17.62 8.52 4.64
N TYR A 231 17.10 7.54 3.88
CA TYR A 231 17.52 7.31 2.51
C TYR A 231 17.31 8.56 1.63
N ASN A 232 16.16 9.22 1.75
CA ASN A 232 15.87 10.44 1.00
C ASN A 232 16.88 11.55 1.31
N TYR A 233 17.22 11.77 2.58
CA TYR A 233 18.20 12.79 2.98
C TYR A 233 19.62 12.43 2.56
N LEU A 234 20.01 11.16 2.61
CA LEU A 234 21.33 10.67 2.21
C LEU A 234 21.58 10.85 0.71
N PHE A 235 20.63 10.47 -0.12
CA PHE A 235 20.82 10.36 -1.57
C PHE A 235 20.24 11.53 -2.38
N ASN A 236 19.46 12.43 -1.75
CA ASN A 236 18.93 13.59 -2.45
C ASN A 236 19.95 14.72 -2.53
N LYS A 237 20.59 14.85 -3.69
CA LYS A 237 21.60 15.89 -3.97
C LYS A 237 21.11 17.34 -3.81
N LYS A 238 19.80 17.57 -3.71
CA LYS A 238 19.18 18.89 -3.54
C LYS A 238 19.18 19.38 -2.10
N ILE A 239 19.46 18.51 -1.12
CA ILE A 239 19.42 18.83 0.31
C ILE A 239 20.79 19.36 0.74
N LYS A 240 20.78 20.59 1.28
CA LYS A 240 21.94 21.23 1.91
C LYS A 240 22.08 20.65 3.35
N TYR A 241 23.30 20.49 3.84
CA TYR A 241 23.58 19.96 5.21
C TYR A 241 23.17 18.49 5.44
N ARG A 242 23.33 17.62 4.46
CA ARG A 242 23.05 16.17 4.58
C ARG A 242 23.69 15.53 5.81
N GLY A 243 24.98 15.84 6.06
CA GLY A 243 25.71 15.29 7.21
C GLY A 243 25.05 15.60 8.54
N LEU A 244 24.61 16.86 8.75
CA LEU A 244 23.90 17.27 9.97
C LEU A 244 22.60 16.48 10.20
N TYR A 245 21.79 16.33 9.13
CA TYR A 245 20.54 15.53 9.25
C TYR A 245 20.82 14.07 9.59
N ILE A 246 21.85 13.47 8.97
CA ILE A 246 22.27 12.10 9.27
C ILE A 246 22.73 12.01 10.73
N SER A 247 23.57 12.92 11.19
CA SER A 247 24.03 12.93 12.58
C SER A 247 22.87 13.08 13.57
N LEU A 248 21.90 13.97 13.31
CA LEU A 248 20.71 14.11 14.12
C LEU A 248 19.85 12.84 14.14
N ILE A 249 19.72 12.16 12.99
CA ILE A 249 18.98 10.91 12.88
C ILE A 249 19.68 9.80 13.69
N VAL A 250 21.01 9.66 13.55
CA VAL A 250 21.79 8.67 14.29
C VAL A 250 21.70 8.94 15.79
N ILE A 251 21.88 10.20 16.22
CA ILE A 251 21.76 10.60 17.62
C ILE A 251 20.36 10.29 18.16
N SER A 252 19.30 10.63 17.42
CA SER A 252 17.92 10.32 17.82
C SER A 252 17.67 8.82 17.93
N MET A 253 18.23 8.02 17.02
CA MET A 253 18.15 6.56 17.08
C MET A 253 18.91 6.00 18.29
N THR A 254 20.10 6.51 18.56
CA THR A 254 20.89 6.11 19.74
C THR A 254 20.13 6.42 21.04
N ILE A 255 19.56 7.64 21.15
CA ILE A 255 18.73 8.03 22.29
C ILE A 255 17.52 7.10 22.45
N LEU A 256 16.77 6.86 21.36
CA LEU A 256 15.62 5.94 21.38
C LEU A 256 16.03 4.51 21.77
N TYR A 257 17.19 4.03 21.32
CA TYR A 257 17.70 2.72 21.68
C TYR A 257 18.14 2.67 23.16
N THR A 258 18.84 3.70 23.63
CA THR A 258 19.32 3.77 25.02
C THR A 258 18.17 3.84 26.02
N TYR A 259 17.12 4.58 25.68
CA TYR A 259 15.93 4.74 26.54
C TYR A 259 14.75 3.85 26.12
N LYS A 260 15.01 2.78 25.34
CA LYS A 260 13.97 1.87 24.85
C LYS A 260 13.07 1.32 25.96
N ASP A 261 13.66 0.93 27.08
CA ASP A 261 12.93 0.32 28.20
C ASP A 261 12.12 1.35 28.99
N ALA A 262 12.60 2.59 29.11
CA ALA A 262 11.84 3.69 29.72
C ALA A 262 10.69 4.18 28.81
N ILE A 263 10.92 4.21 27.48
CA ILE A 263 9.94 4.69 26.50
C ILE A 263 8.95 3.59 26.10
N PHE A 264 9.42 2.35 26.05
CA PHE A 264 8.69 1.20 25.52
C PHE A 264 8.45 0.09 26.56
N GLY A 265 8.95 0.20 27.79
CA GLY A 265 8.92 -0.88 28.78
C GLY A 265 7.52 -1.38 29.14
N SER A 266 6.54 -0.49 29.23
CA SER A 266 5.12 -0.86 29.39
C SER A 266 4.50 -1.50 28.13
N LEU A 267 5.16 -1.32 26.97
CA LEU A 267 4.74 -1.87 25.69
C LEU A 267 5.40 -3.22 25.39
N LEU A 268 6.50 -3.53 26.05
CA LEU A 268 7.23 -4.81 25.89
C LEU A 268 6.49 -5.96 26.60
N ASN A 269 5.83 -5.69 27.72
CA ASN A 269 5.09 -6.71 28.47
C ASN A 269 3.84 -7.25 27.75
N VAL A 270 3.28 -6.50 26.80
CA VAL A 270 2.18 -6.97 25.90
C VAL A 270 2.74 -7.69 24.67
N GLN A 271 4.06 -7.68 24.50
CA GLN A 271 4.75 -8.12 23.30
C GLN A 271 4.93 -9.64 23.24
N ASP A 272 5.08 -10.29 24.39
CA ASP A 272 5.42 -11.72 24.45
C ASP A 272 4.34 -12.59 23.79
N ASP A 273 3.06 -12.35 24.09
CA ASP A 273 1.94 -13.06 23.47
C ASP A 273 1.80 -12.81 21.95
N TYR A 274 2.20 -11.62 21.48
CA TYR A 274 2.09 -11.25 20.08
C TYR A 274 3.27 -11.78 19.25
N GLU A 275 4.45 -11.85 19.82
CA GLU A 275 5.65 -12.43 19.20
C GLU A 275 5.54 -13.96 19.13
N GLU A 276 4.96 -14.59 20.15
CA GLU A 276 4.66 -16.02 20.14
C GLU A 276 3.65 -16.39 19.04
N GLY A 277 2.56 -15.64 18.88
CA GLY A 277 1.59 -15.82 17.80
C GLY A 277 2.21 -15.59 16.39
N ARG A 278 3.10 -14.61 16.24
CA ARG A 278 3.79 -14.36 14.98
C ARG A 278 4.83 -15.46 14.66
N SER A 279 5.61 -15.89 15.65
CA SER A 279 6.56 -17.00 15.48
C SER A 279 5.86 -18.27 15.08
N PHE A 280 4.71 -18.56 15.68
CA PHE A 280 3.87 -19.69 15.31
C PHE A 280 3.31 -19.53 13.88
N SER A 281 2.88 -18.32 13.51
CA SER A 281 2.41 -18.03 12.14
C SER A 281 3.51 -18.31 11.11
N TYR A 282 4.74 -17.85 11.37
CA TYR A 282 5.88 -18.13 10.49
C TYR A 282 6.15 -19.62 10.38
N ALA A 283 6.18 -20.37 11.49
CA ALA A 283 6.45 -21.79 11.49
C ALA A 283 5.36 -22.57 10.73
N TYR A 284 4.08 -22.30 11.04
CA TYR A 284 2.95 -22.98 10.44
C TYR A 284 2.88 -22.73 8.92
N TYR A 285 2.83 -21.46 8.51
CA TYR A 285 2.66 -21.14 7.10
C TYR A 285 3.90 -21.40 6.24
N SER A 286 5.11 -21.38 6.81
CA SER A 286 6.30 -21.81 6.07
C SER A 286 6.28 -23.32 5.82
N HIS A 287 5.87 -24.12 6.80
CA HIS A 287 5.71 -25.55 6.63
C HIS A 287 4.67 -25.88 5.56
N GLU A 288 3.48 -25.29 5.64
CA GLU A 288 2.42 -25.47 4.64
C GLU A 288 2.87 -25.02 3.24
N TYR A 289 3.56 -23.87 3.14
CA TYR A 289 4.06 -23.34 1.87
C TYR A 289 5.10 -24.27 1.25
N LEU A 290 6.02 -24.82 2.03
CA LEU A 290 7.10 -25.67 1.55
C LEU A 290 6.68 -27.14 1.32
N SER A 291 5.50 -27.53 1.75
CA SER A 291 4.98 -28.90 1.66
C SER A 291 4.74 -29.38 0.21
N ASN A 292 4.49 -28.45 -0.72
CA ASN A 292 4.13 -28.79 -2.08
C ASN A 292 4.73 -27.82 -3.10
N TRP A 293 5.27 -28.35 -4.21
CA TRP A 293 5.89 -27.55 -5.26
C TRP A 293 4.92 -26.56 -5.93
N MET A 294 3.62 -26.90 -6.05
CA MET A 294 2.60 -25.97 -6.57
C MET A 294 2.41 -24.79 -5.64
N SER A 295 2.33 -25.05 -4.33
CA SER A 295 2.29 -24.01 -3.31
C SER A 295 3.50 -23.07 -3.44
N ILE A 296 4.71 -23.61 -3.60
CA ILE A 296 5.94 -22.83 -3.75
C ILE A 296 5.90 -21.95 -5.00
N LEU A 297 5.53 -22.49 -6.16
CA LEU A 297 5.63 -21.78 -7.44
C LEU A 297 4.47 -20.79 -7.67
N ILE A 298 3.23 -21.26 -7.47
CA ILE A 298 2.01 -20.50 -7.84
C ILE A 298 1.12 -20.12 -6.66
N GLY A 299 1.51 -20.50 -5.43
CA GLY A 299 0.80 -20.17 -4.19
C GLY A 299 -0.43 -21.03 -3.93
N ASN A 300 -1.03 -20.84 -2.76
CA ASN A 300 -2.23 -21.54 -2.30
C ASN A 300 -3.54 -20.83 -2.66
N GLY A 301 -3.46 -19.60 -3.14
CA GLY A 301 -4.62 -18.75 -3.35
C GLY A 301 -5.20 -18.18 -2.04
N LEU A 302 -6.18 -17.31 -2.14
CA LEU A 302 -6.94 -16.79 -0.99
C LEU A 302 -8.10 -17.71 -0.64
N GLY A 303 -8.29 -17.94 0.64
CA GLY A 303 -9.47 -18.64 1.16
C GLY A 303 -10.76 -17.83 0.95
N HIS A 304 -11.82 -18.49 0.48
CA HIS A 304 -13.15 -17.89 0.39
C HIS A 304 -14.01 -18.37 1.56
N LYS A 305 -14.78 -17.48 2.17
CA LYS A 305 -15.60 -17.77 3.35
C LYS A 305 -16.58 -18.94 3.21
N SER A 306 -16.97 -19.31 1.99
CA SER A 306 -17.85 -20.47 1.75
C SER A 306 -17.09 -21.80 1.67
N SER A 307 -15.77 -21.82 1.78
CA SER A 307 -14.94 -23.01 1.67
C SER A 307 -14.38 -23.44 3.02
N LEU A 308 -14.09 -24.74 3.16
CA LEU A 308 -13.41 -25.25 4.36
C LEU A 308 -12.03 -24.58 4.52
N TYR A 309 -11.30 -24.36 3.43
CA TYR A 309 -10.02 -23.68 3.43
C TYR A 309 -10.11 -22.26 3.98
N GLY A 310 -11.08 -21.46 3.50
CA GLY A 310 -11.30 -20.11 4.01
C GLY A 310 -11.67 -20.08 5.49
N ASN A 311 -12.55 -20.99 5.91
CA ASN A 311 -12.93 -21.13 7.32
C ASN A 311 -11.73 -21.55 8.20
N THR A 312 -10.84 -22.39 7.69
CA THR A 312 -9.61 -22.79 8.40
C THR A 312 -8.68 -21.58 8.60
N ILE A 313 -8.49 -20.75 7.57
CA ILE A 313 -7.69 -19.52 7.69
C ILE A 313 -8.35 -18.58 8.72
N GLU A 314 -9.66 -18.34 8.63
CA GLU A 314 -10.40 -17.49 9.57
C GLU A 314 -10.30 -18.00 11.01
N TYR A 315 -10.37 -19.34 11.22
CA TYR A 315 -10.15 -19.95 12.53
C TYR A 315 -8.74 -19.68 13.08
N PHE A 316 -7.70 -19.82 12.23
CA PHE A 316 -6.32 -19.54 12.66
C PHE A 316 -6.08 -18.05 12.92
N GLU A 317 -6.67 -17.16 12.12
CA GLU A 317 -6.62 -15.72 12.38
C GLU A 317 -7.27 -15.36 13.72
N GLY A 318 -8.38 -16.02 14.08
CA GLY A 318 -9.00 -15.94 15.41
C GLY A 318 -8.10 -16.43 16.56
N LYS A 319 -7.11 -17.29 16.27
CA LYS A 319 -6.06 -17.74 17.21
C LYS A 319 -4.77 -16.91 17.13
N ARG A 320 -4.81 -15.73 16.54
CA ARG A 320 -3.66 -14.82 16.31
C ARG A 320 -2.59 -15.36 15.37
N VAL A 321 -2.91 -16.38 14.57
CA VAL A 321 -2.04 -16.92 13.51
C VAL A 321 -2.40 -16.21 12.21
N ILE A 322 -1.80 -15.04 11.98
CA ILE A 322 -2.26 -14.08 10.98
C ILE A 322 -1.30 -14.05 9.78
N LEU A 323 -1.78 -14.45 8.60
CA LEU A 323 -1.01 -14.40 7.35
C LEU A 323 -0.61 -12.97 6.93
N ALA A 324 -1.44 -11.98 7.22
CA ALA A 324 -1.15 -10.60 6.89
C ALA A 324 0.05 -10.02 7.65
N ASP A 325 0.42 -10.60 8.80
CA ASP A 325 1.47 -10.11 9.69
C ASP A 325 2.85 -10.77 9.48
N ILE A 326 2.96 -11.70 8.51
CA ILE A 326 4.22 -12.39 8.19
C ILE A 326 4.87 -11.92 6.88
N GLY A 327 4.48 -10.76 6.39
CA GLY A 327 5.14 -10.04 5.32
C GLY A 327 5.23 -10.80 4.00
N ILE A 328 6.45 -10.89 3.48
CA ILE A 328 6.72 -11.54 2.19
C ILE A 328 6.31 -13.03 2.18
N LEU A 329 6.40 -13.74 3.31
CA LEU A 329 5.98 -15.12 3.41
C LEU A 329 4.46 -15.26 3.20
N GLY A 330 3.65 -14.33 3.72
CA GLY A 330 2.22 -14.32 3.45
C GLY A 330 1.92 -14.10 1.96
N THR A 331 2.69 -13.22 1.30
CA THR A 331 2.57 -13.03 -0.16
C THR A 331 2.99 -14.29 -0.94
N LEU A 332 4.09 -14.95 -0.52
CA LEU A 332 4.54 -16.21 -1.09
C LEU A 332 3.49 -17.31 -0.91
N TYR A 333 2.92 -17.42 0.29
CA TYR A 333 1.89 -18.40 0.59
C TYR A 333 0.66 -18.24 -0.32
N TYR A 334 0.18 -17.00 -0.49
CA TYR A 334 -1.00 -16.76 -1.32
C TYR A 334 -0.72 -16.90 -2.82
N TRP A 335 0.39 -16.31 -3.33
CA TRP A 335 0.58 -16.08 -4.76
C TRP A 335 1.80 -16.78 -5.35
N GLY A 336 2.61 -17.44 -4.54
CA GLY A 336 3.79 -18.18 -4.93
C GLY A 336 5.01 -17.35 -5.32
N ALA A 337 6.12 -18.07 -5.53
CA ALA A 337 7.42 -17.46 -5.80
C ALA A 337 7.47 -16.70 -7.13
N ILE A 338 6.75 -17.17 -8.17
CA ILE A 338 6.76 -16.53 -9.49
C ILE A 338 6.16 -15.11 -9.40
N TYR A 339 5.06 -14.95 -8.66
CA TYR A 339 4.44 -13.65 -8.44
C TYR A 339 5.35 -12.71 -7.65
N VAL A 340 5.86 -13.17 -6.51
CA VAL A 340 6.74 -12.38 -5.65
C VAL A 340 8.02 -11.98 -6.38
N PHE A 341 8.63 -12.90 -7.13
CA PHE A 341 9.81 -12.60 -7.95
C PHE A 341 9.51 -11.52 -8.99
N THR A 342 8.37 -11.63 -9.69
CA THR A 342 7.94 -10.61 -10.66
C THR A 342 7.78 -9.23 -10.03
N TYR A 343 7.19 -9.17 -8.83
CA TYR A 343 7.02 -7.93 -8.08
C TYR A 343 8.36 -7.34 -7.64
N ILE A 344 9.25 -8.15 -7.06
CA ILE A 344 10.58 -7.71 -6.64
C ILE A 344 11.38 -7.22 -7.85
N VAL A 345 11.39 -7.94 -8.96
CA VAL A 345 12.07 -7.53 -10.19
C VAL A 345 11.55 -6.18 -10.69
N LEU A 346 10.22 -5.95 -10.66
CA LEU A 346 9.64 -4.66 -11.02
C LEU A 346 10.17 -3.54 -10.13
N LEU A 347 10.15 -3.72 -8.79
CA LEU A 347 10.65 -2.72 -7.85
C LEU A 347 12.15 -2.45 -8.03
N LEU A 348 12.96 -3.50 -8.22
CA LEU A 348 14.40 -3.35 -8.48
C LEU A 348 14.67 -2.61 -9.79
N ARG A 349 13.95 -2.93 -10.88
CA ARG A 349 14.07 -2.20 -12.16
C ARG A 349 13.71 -0.72 -12.03
N LEU A 350 12.75 -0.38 -11.21
CA LEU A 350 12.41 1.00 -10.88
C LEU A 350 13.51 1.66 -10.03
N PHE A 351 13.94 0.99 -8.96
CA PHE A 351 14.94 1.51 -8.03
C PHE A 351 16.27 1.82 -8.69
N PHE A 352 16.77 0.93 -9.53
CA PHE A 352 18.05 1.13 -10.26
C PHE A 352 17.92 2.04 -11.48
N SER A 353 16.71 2.51 -11.83
CA SER A 353 16.56 3.49 -12.90
C SER A 353 17.25 4.80 -12.53
N LYS A 354 18.25 5.20 -13.36
CA LYS A 354 18.97 6.48 -13.19
C LYS A 354 18.08 7.73 -13.34
N TRP A 355 16.92 7.56 -13.97
CA TRP A 355 15.97 8.64 -14.26
C TRP A 355 14.89 8.80 -13.19
N LEU A 356 14.75 7.85 -12.26
CA LEU A 356 13.77 7.93 -11.19
C LEU A 356 14.24 8.90 -10.11
N ALA A 357 13.36 9.81 -9.70
CA ALA A 357 13.62 10.75 -8.61
C ALA A 357 13.86 10.04 -7.27
N THR A 358 14.71 10.62 -6.41
CA THR A 358 15.07 10.04 -5.10
C THR A 358 13.85 9.85 -4.21
N SER A 359 12.84 10.74 -4.26
CA SER A 359 11.60 10.60 -3.50
C SER A 359 10.86 9.29 -3.79
N TYR A 360 10.77 8.87 -5.05
CA TYR A 360 10.15 7.59 -5.41
C TYR A 360 11.02 6.39 -5.04
N LYS A 361 12.36 6.53 -5.11
CA LYS A 361 13.28 5.51 -4.59
C LYS A 361 13.13 5.32 -3.08
N SER A 362 12.93 6.41 -2.34
CA SER A 362 12.64 6.35 -0.90
C SER A 362 11.37 5.57 -0.60
N TYR A 363 10.33 5.73 -1.42
CA TYR A 363 9.12 4.92 -1.27
C TYR A 363 9.36 3.44 -1.59
N ILE A 364 10.22 3.11 -2.57
CA ILE A 364 10.61 1.71 -2.81
C ILE A 364 11.35 1.12 -1.60
N VAL A 365 12.24 1.89 -0.96
CA VAL A 365 12.89 1.47 0.30
C VAL A 365 11.84 1.21 1.39
N TYR A 366 10.87 2.10 1.54
CA TYR A 366 9.73 1.89 2.44
C TYR A 366 8.97 0.59 2.15
N ILE A 367 8.66 0.31 0.86
CA ILE A 367 8.02 -0.94 0.46
C ILE A 367 8.86 -2.15 0.87
N PHE A 368 10.16 -2.18 0.53
CA PHE A 368 11.02 -3.32 0.85
C PHE A 368 11.09 -3.60 2.35
N LEU A 369 11.15 -2.57 3.18
CA LEU A 369 11.15 -2.73 4.63
C LEU A 369 9.79 -3.15 5.18
N SER A 370 8.70 -2.63 4.62
CA SER A 370 7.35 -3.04 5.03
C SER A 370 7.04 -4.48 4.66
N LEU A 371 7.57 -4.99 3.53
CA LEU A 371 7.43 -6.38 3.09
C LEU A 371 8.01 -7.40 4.07
N LEU A 372 8.91 -6.99 4.97
CA LEU A 372 9.45 -7.89 5.98
C LEU A 372 8.39 -8.33 6.99
N VAL A 373 7.34 -7.53 7.19
CA VAL A 373 6.36 -7.77 8.26
C VAL A 373 4.90 -7.68 7.80
N ILE A 374 4.61 -6.90 6.77
CA ILE A 374 3.24 -6.69 6.29
C ILE A 374 3.11 -7.26 4.89
N THR A 375 2.02 -7.98 4.66
CA THR A 375 1.63 -8.53 3.36
C THR A 375 0.79 -7.48 2.61
N PRO A 376 1.38 -6.60 1.74
CA PRO A 376 0.65 -5.47 1.16
C PRO A 376 -0.23 -5.87 -0.03
N LEU A 377 -0.04 -7.08 -0.58
CA LEU A 377 -0.61 -7.53 -1.85
C LEU A 377 -1.68 -8.60 -1.66
N TRP A 378 -2.63 -8.35 -0.76
CA TRP A 378 -3.74 -9.26 -0.51
C TRP A 378 -5.13 -8.60 -0.66
N GLU A 379 -5.19 -7.27 -0.77
CA GLU A 379 -6.42 -6.51 -0.92
C GLU A 379 -6.44 -5.67 -2.20
N PHE A 380 -7.64 -5.37 -2.69
CA PHE A 380 -7.85 -4.51 -3.86
C PHE A 380 -7.18 -3.14 -3.72
N ALA A 381 -7.28 -2.54 -2.53
CA ALA A 381 -6.63 -1.28 -2.19
C ALA A 381 -5.12 -1.31 -2.46
N GLY A 382 -4.42 -2.30 -1.90
CA GLY A 382 -2.97 -2.45 -2.10
C GLY A 382 -2.58 -2.61 -3.56
N MET A 383 -3.38 -3.32 -4.38
CA MET A 383 -3.12 -3.46 -5.81
C MET A 383 -3.29 -2.12 -6.56
N VAL A 384 -4.32 -1.34 -6.22
CA VAL A 384 -4.55 0.01 -6.78
C VAL A 384 -3.41 0.95 -6.39
N GLU A 385 -2.99 0.95 -5.12
CA GLU A 385 -1.88 1.75 -4.62
C GLU A 385 -0.57 1.46 -5.38
N GLN A 386 -0.24 0.18 -5.53
CA GLN A 386 0.98 -0.24 -6.21
C GLN A 386 0.94 0.06 -7.72
N GLY A 387 -0.19 -0.19 -8.38
CA GLY A 387 -0.37 0.13 -9.80
C GLY A 387 -0.26 1.63 -10.08
N LEU A 388 -0.84 2.47 -9.22
CA LEU A 388 -0.72 3.93 -9.25
C LEU A 388 0.74 4.37 -9.03
N PHE A 389 1.43 3.79 -8.07
CA PHE A 389 2.84 4.10 -7.79
C PHE A 389 3.74 3.75 -8.97
N VAL A 390 3.57 2.57 -9.58
CA VAL A 390 4.32 2.17 -10.78
C VAL A 390 4.07 3.14 -11.93
N TYR A 391 2.84 3.63 -12.10
CA TYR A 391 2.52 4.64 -13.09
C TYR A 391 3.22 5.98 -12.81
N LEU A 392 3.24 6.44 -11.55
CA LEU A 392 4.00 7.65 -11.16
C LEU A 392 5.48 7.52 -11.50
N CYS A 393 6.08 6.37 -11.20
CA CYS A 393 7.47 6.09 -11.56
C CYS A 393 7.69 6.13 -13.07
N PHE A 394 6.78 5.52 -13.84
CA PHE A 394 6.83 5.53 -15.31
C PHE A 394 6.83 6.94 -15.89
N VAL A 395 5.88 7.79 -15.45
CA VAL A 395 5.78 9.18 -15.94
C VAL A 395 6.99 10.02 -15.51
N ASN A 396 7.47 9.86 -14.27
CA ASN A 396 8.64 10.56 -13.77
C ASN A 396 9.91 10.21 -14.54
N ILE A 397 10.14 8.92 -14.82
CA ILE A 397 11.28 8.44 -15.62
C ILE A 397 11.24 9.04 -17.03
N ASN A 398 10.09 9.02 -17.70
CA ASN A 398 9.94 9.55 -19.04
C ASN A 398 10.18 11.06 -19.10
N LYS A 399 9.63 11.81 -18.15
CA LYS A 399 9.87 13.26 -18.02
C LYS A 399 11.35 13.60 -17.85
N ASN A 400 12.04 12.91 -16.94
CA ASN A 400 13.45 13.19 -16.68
C ASN A 400 14.35 12.79 -17.85
N LYS A 401 14.02 11.71 -18.57
CA LYS A 401 14.73 11.28 -19.77
C LYS A 401 14.59 12.32 -20.91
N LEU A 402 13.39 12.83 -21.13
CA LEU A 402 13.14 13.87 -22.15
C LEU A 402 13.88 15.17 -21.82
N ALA A 403 13.84 15.61 -20.55
CA ALA A 403 14.54 16.81 -20.11
C ALA A 403 16.08 16.71 -20.32
N TYR A 404 16.64 15.52 -20.13
CA TYR A 404 18.06 15.27 -20.38
C TYR A 404 18.40 15.30 -21.87
N GLY A 405 17.59 14.68 -22.72
CA GLY A 405 17.78 14.70 -24.18
C GLY A 405 17.77 16.13 -24.76
N GLN A 406 16.81 16.96 -24.30
CA GLN A 406 16.76 18.37 -24.72
C GLN A 406 17.98 19.21 -24.31
N LYS A 407 18.57 18.93 -23.13
CA LYS A 407 19.81 19.60 -22.70
C LYS A 407 21.00 19.21 -23.57
N ARG A 408 21.11 17.95 -23.96
CA ARG A 408 22.20 17.46 -24.80
C ARG A 408 22.19 18.04 -26.22
N ASN A 409 21.00 18.30 -26.76
CA ASN A 409 20.84 18.88 -28.10
C ASN A 409 21.06 20.40 -28.13
N LYS A 410 21.26 21.06 -27.00
CA LYS A 410 21.53 22.50 -26.87
C LYS A 410 23.01 22.83 -26.64
N ILE A 411 23.84 21.80 -26.46
CA ILE A 411 25.29 21.85 -26.36
C ILE A 411 25.86 21.38 -27.69
#